data_919bb8b3f69af1cd2f0a2daaf8dea210
#
_entry.id   919bb8b3f69af1cd2f0a2daaf8dea210
#
_cell.length_a   1.000
_cell.length_b   1.000
_cell.length_c   1.000
_cell.angle_alpha   90.00
_cell.angle_beta   90.00
_cell.angle_gamma   90.00
#
_symmetry.space_group_name_H-M   'P 1'
#
loop_
_entity.id
_entity.type
_entity.pdbx_description
1 polymer ?
#
loop_
_entity_poly.entity_id
_entity_poly.type
_entity_poly.pdbx_seq_one_letter_code
_entity_poly.pdbx_strand_id
1 'polypeptide(L)'
;ALLDERRPRADGTSYATQITHVKDRPGHDRRYAIDARKIEQQLGWRPAETFETGIRKTVDWYLENAEWVTQVQSGAYRDWVNKQYGETV
;
A
#
# COMPACT_ATOMS: atom_id res chain seq x y z
N ALA A 1 14.33 0.01 4.40
CA ALA A 1 14.85 -1.29 4.83
C ALA A 1 14.42 -2.43 3.92
N LEU A 2 13.12 -2.76 3.84
CA LEU A 2 12.68 -3.90 3.02
C LEU A 2 12.94 -3.70 1.53
N LEU A 3 12.66 -2.53 0.99
CA LEU A 3 12.93 -2.23 -0.41
C LEU A 3 14.42 -2.29 -0.73
N ASP A 4 15.27 -1.82 0.19
CA ASP A 4 16.71 -1.89 0.03
C ASP A 4 17.19 -3.34 -0.03
N GLU A 5 16.59 -4.23 0.75
CA GLU A 5 16.88 -5.67 0.73
C GLU A 5 16.38 -6.35 -0.55
N ARG A 6 15.13 -6.05 -0.94
CA ARG A 6 14.42 -6.77 -2.00
C ARG A 6 14.80 -6.29 -3.39
N ARG A 7 15.02 -5.00 -3.54
CA ARG A 7 15.36 -4.40 -4.83
C ARG A 7 16.23 -3.17 -4.63
N PRO A 8 17.54 -3.35 -4.35
CA PRO A 8 18.45 -2.24 -4.14
C PRO A 8 18.45 -1.26 -5.30
N ARG A 9 18.62 0.03 -4.99
CA ARG A 9 18.77 1.05 -6.03
C ARG A 9 20.11 0.87 -6.74
N ALA A 10 20.12 1.19 -8.04
CA ALA A 10 21.32 1.06 -8.88
C ALA A 10 22.50 1.91 -8.40
N ASP A 11 22.21 3.05 -7.76
CA ASP A 11 23.25 3.94 -7.24
C ASP A 11 23.73 3.59 -5.83
N GLY A 12 23.19 2.53 -5.23
CA GLY A 12 23.56 2.06 -3.89
C GLY A 12 22.98 2.87 -2.74
N THR A 13 22.19 3.91 -3.01
CA THR A 13 21.54 4.69 -1.94
C THR A 13 20.28 3.99 -1.43
N SER A 14 19.89 4.31 -0.18
CA SER A 14 18.67 3.80 0.40
C SER A 14 17.44 4.50 -0.19
N TYR A 15 16.33 3.76 -0.35
CA TYR A 15 15.03 4.35 -0.68
C TYR A 15 14.58 5.37 0.37
N ALA A 16 15.07 5.26 1.60
CA ALA A 16 14.76 6.22 2.66
C ALA A 16 15.17 7.66 2.30
N THR A 17 16.12 7.84 1.41
CA THR A 17 16.53 9.17 0.93
C THR A 17 15.43 9.90 0.17
N GLN A 18 14.42 9.19 -0.29
CA GLN A 18 13.26 9.75 -1.01
C GLN A 18 12.17 10.27 -0.07
N ILE A 19 12.29 10.01 1.23
CA ILE A 19 11.31 10.49 2.21
C ILE A 19 11.45 12.01 2.34
N THR A 20 10.35 12.72 2.14
CA THR A 20 10.30 14.17 2.29
C THR A 20 9.17 14.52 3.24
N HIS A 21 9.49 15.30 4.27
CA HIS A 21 8.50 15.77 5.21
C HIS A 21 7.85 17.06 4.69
N VAL A 22 6.53 17.08 4.71
CA VAL A 22 5.76 18.25 4.24
C VAL A 22 4.88 18.76 5.36
N LYS A 23 4.35 19.99 5.16
CA LYS A 23 3.43 20.59 6.11
C LYS A 23 2.16 19.74 6.20
N ASP A 24 1.72 19.43 7.43
CA ASP A 24 0.52 18.68 7.66
C ASP A 24 -0.74 19.50 7.35
N ARG A 25 -1.82 18.81 6.97
CA ARG A 25 -3.10 19.48 6.75
C ARG A 25 -3.80 19.80 8.08
N PRO A 26 -4.61 20.87 8.14
CA PRO A 26 -5.41 21.15 9.34
C PRO A 26 -6.38 20.00 9.64
N GLY A 27 -6.52 19.67 10.92
CA GLY A 27 -7.46 18.62 11.34
C GLY A 27 -7.02 17.20 11.02
N HIS A 28 -5.77 17.01 10.64
CA HIS A 28 -5.25 15.67 10.35
C HIS A 28 -5.15 14.84 11.63
N ASP A 29 -5.67 13.61 11.59
CA ASP A 29 -5.56 12.70 12.71
C ASP A 29 -4.10 12.32 12.96
N ARG A 30 -3.69 12.38 14.23
CA ARG A 30 -2.32 12.03 14.59
C ARG A 30 -2.07 10.53 14.48
N ARG A 31 -3.10 9.72 14.76
CA ARG A 31 -2.97 8.27 14.81
C ARG A 31 -4.31 7.60 14.55
N TYR A 32 -4.26 6.49 13.83
CA TYR A 32 -5.37 5.56 13.70
C TYR A 32 -5.02 4.26 14.40
N ALA A 33 -5.96 3.73 15.16
CA ALA A 33 -5.78 2.44 15.81
C ALA A 33 -7.14 1.76 15.94
N ILE A 34 -7.18 0.48 15.63
CA ILE A 34 -8.39 -0.34 15.74
C ILE A 34 -8.16 -1.35 16.84
N ASP A 35 -9.12 -1.45 17.76
CA ASP A 35 -9.11 -2.46 18.82
C ASP A 35 -9.94 -3.66 18.38
N ALA A 36 -9.28 -4.77 18.11
CA ALA A 36 -9.91 -5.98 17.61
C ALA A 36 -10.33 -6.96 18.71
N ARG A 37 -10.26 -6.58 20.00
CA ARG A 37 -10.52 -7.51 21.09
C ARG A 37 -11.92 -8.10 21.06
N LYS A 38 -12.93 -7.30 20.72
CA LYS A 38 -14.33 -7.77 20.67
C LYS A 38 -14.51 -8.87 19.63
N ILE A 39 -14.02 -8.69 18.43
CA ILE A 39 -14.14 -9.71 17.38
C ILE A 39 -13.35 -10.97 17.73
N GLU A 40 -12.20 -10.81 18.35
CA GLU A 40 -11.39 -11.95 18.81
C GLU A 40 -12.14 -12.78 19.88
N GLN A 41 -12.74 -12.11 20.86
CA GLN A 41 -13.44 -12.77 21.95
C GLN A 41 -14.77 -13.40 21.51
N GLN A 42 -15.53 -12.72 20.65
CA GLN A 42 -16.87 -13.18 20.28
C GLN A 42 -16.89 -14.15 19.11
N LEU A 43 -16.00 -13.96 18.15
CA LEU A 43 -15.97 -14.76 16.92
C LEU A 43 -14.72 -15.63 16.78
N GLY A 44 -13.79 -15.53 17.72
CA GLY A 44 -12.54 -16.30 17.65
C GLY A 44 -11.62 -15.89 16.52
N TRP A 45 -11.89 -14.75 15.90
CA TRP A 45 -11.07 -14.26 14.79
C TRP A 45 -9.75 -13.71 15.32
N ARG A 46 -8.68 -13.97 14.60
CA ARG A 46 -7.35 -13.38 14.85
C ARG A 46 -6.71 -12.99 13.53
N PRO A 47 -5.88 -11.92 13.51
CA PRO A 47 -5.10 -11.63 12.33
C PRO A 47 -4.20 -12.82 11.97
N ALA A 48 -4.18 -13.19 10.68
CA ALA A 48 -3.31 -14.26 10.19
C ALA A 48 -1.85 -13.82 10.07
N GLU A 49 -1.61 -12.51 10.02
CA GLU A 49 -0.28 -11.93 9.84
C GLU A 49 0.03 -10.91 10.92
N THR A 50 1.30 -10.81 11.32
CA THR A 50 1.80 -9.67 12.09
C THR A 50 2.12 -8.52 11.14
N PHE A 51 2.41 -7.34 11.69
CA PHE A 51 2.87 -6.22 10.86
C PHE A 51 4.13 -6.60 10.08
N GLU A 52 5.09 -7.23 10.73
CA GLU A 52 6.36 -7.61 10.12
C GLU A 52 6.17 -8.61 8.97
N THR A 53 5.35 -9.64 9.17
CA THR A 53 5.10 -10.62 8.11
C THR A 53 4.22 -10.06 7.01
N GLY A 54 3.21 -9.29 7.36
CA GLY A 54 2.29 -8.68 6.41
C GLY A 54 2.95 -7.65 5.52
N ILE A 55 3.78 -6.76 6.08
CA ILE A 55 4.46 -5.74 5.28
C ILE A 55 5.45 -6.37 4.29
N ARG A 56 6.15 -7.45 4.68
CA ARG A 56 7.04 -8.16 3.77
C ARG A 56 6.28 -8.76 2.60
N LYS A 57 5.17 -9.43 2.86
CA LYS A 57 4.33 -10.00 1.81
C LYS A 57 3.75 -8.92 0.90
N THR A 58 3.35 -7.79 1.46
CA THR A 58 2.82 -6.67 0.69
C THR A 58 3.86 -6.10 -0.25
N VAL A 59 5.06 -5.83 0.25
CA VAL A 59 6.17 -5.32 -0.57
C VAL A 59 6.50 -6.32 -1.69
N ASP A 60 6.65 -7.60 -1.35
CA ASP A 60 6.96 -8.63 -2.33
C ASP A 60 5.86 -8.73 -3.40
N TRP A 61 4.59 -8.64 -3.00
CA TRP A 61 3.49 -8.65 -3.95
C TRP A 61 3.58 -7.51 -4.97
N TYR A 62 3.82 -6.28 -4.51
CA TYR A 62 3.96 -5.14 -5.41
C TYR A 62 5.14 -5.29 -6.36
N LEU A 63 6.26 -5.80 -5.88
CA LEU A 63 7.44 -6.02 -6.72
C LEU A 63 7.21 -7.12 -7.76
N GLU A 64 6.43 -8.14 -7.42
CA GLU A 64 6.10 -9.26 -8.32
C GLU A 64 4.98 -8.93 -9.31
N ASN A 65 4.19 -7.89 -9.03
CA ASN A 65 3.04 -7.49 -9.85
C ASN A 65 3.22 -6.09 -10.43
N ALA A 66 4.40 -5.84 -10.99
CA ALA A 66 4.74 -4.52 -11.56
C ALA A 66 3.81 -4.14 -12.72
N GLU A 67 3.34 -5.12 -13.49
CA GLU A 67 2.39 -4.88 -14.58
C GLU A 67 1.07 -4.31 -14.06
N TRP A 68 0.55 -4.85 -12.97
CA TRP A 68 -0.66 -4.33 -12.34
C TRP A 68 -0.46 -2.88 -11.89
N VAL A 69 0.67 -2.57 -11.26
CA VAL A 69 1.01 -1.21 -10.83
C VAL A 69 1.06 -0.26 -12.03
N THR A 70 1.70 -0.69 -13.12
CA THR A 70 1.79 0.10 -14.34
C THR A 70 0.40 0.38 -14.93
N GLN A 71 -0.47 -0.60 -14.97
CA GLN A 71 -1.83 -0.44 -15.47
C GLN A 71 -2.63 0.57 -14.67
N VAL A 72 -2.54 0.51 -13.35
CA VAL A 72 -3.24 1.45 -12.46
C VAL A 72 -2.70 2.87 -12.64
N GLN A 73 -1.38 3.03 -12.68
CA GLN A 73 -0.74 4.34 -12.81
C GLN A 73 -0.90 4.95 -14.20
N SER A 74 -0.93 4.13 -15.23
CA SER A 74 -1.06 4.61 -16.62
C SER A 74 -2.45 5.10 -16.97
N GLY A 75 -3.43 4.84 -16.11
CA GLY A 75 -4.81 5.20 -16.38
C GLY A 75 -5.59 4.22 -17.24
N ALA A 76 -5.04 3.06 -17.56
CA ALA A 76 -5.73 2.01 -18.33
C ALA A 76 -7.06 1.61 -17.68
N TYR A 77 -7.10 1.57 -16.36
CA TYR A 77 -8.32 1.34 -15.60
C TYR A 77 -9.38 2.42 -15.88
N ARG A 78 -8.98 3.67 -15.94
CA ARG A 78 -9.89 4.78 -16.25
C ARG A 78 -10.46 4.66 -17.66
N ASP A 79 -9.63 4.28 -18.61
CA ASP A 79 -10.07 4.05 -19.97
C ASP A 79 -11.10 2.93 -20.06
N TRP A 80 -10.87 1.85 -19.31
CA TRP A 80 -11.82 0.75 -19.21
C TRP A 80 -13.15 1.20 -18.60
N VAL A 81 -13.11 1.95 -17.51
CA VAL A 81 -14.31 2.49 -16.84
C VAL A 81 -15.06 3.41 -17.80
N ASN A 82 -14.38 4.31 -18.48
CA ASN A 82 -15.01 5.21 -19.45
C ASN A 82 -15.66 4.43 -20.59
N LYS A 83 -15.01 3.38 -21.06
CA LYS A 83 -15.54 2.53 -22.13
C LYS A 83 -16.80 1.77 -21.69
N GLN A 84 -16.84 1.26 -20.45
CA GLN A 84 -17.97 0.49 -19.92
C GLN A 84 -19.15 1.37 -19.51
N TYR A 85 -18.87 2.47 -18.87
CA TYR A 85 -19.90 3.35 -18.32
C TYR A 85 -20.08 4.63 -19.15
N GLY A 86 -19.11 4.90 -20.00
CA GLY A 86 -19.17 5.93 -21.00
C GLY A 86 -19.57 7.29 -20.46
N GLU A 87 -20.40 7.94 -21.23
CA GLU A 87 -20.87 9.31 -20.96
C GLU A 87 -22.08 9.33 -20.04
N THR A 88 -22.41 8.21 -19.43
CA THR A 88 -23.52 8.13 -18.49
C THR A 88 -23.22 8.79 -17.16
N VAL A 89 -22.00 9.21 -16.99
CA VAL A 89 -21.53 9.84 -15.76
C VAL A 89 -21.77 11.33 -15.76
#